data_97a22c9b526223c288c196142d4a8919
#
_entry.id   97a22c9b526223c288c196142d4a8919
#
_cell.length_a   1.000
_cell.length_b   1.000
_cell.length_c   1.000
_cell.angle_alpha   90.00
_cell.angle_beta   90.00
_cell.angle_gamma   90.00
#
_symmetry.space_group_name_H-M   'P 1'
#
loop_
_entity.id
_entity.type
_entity.pdbx_description
1 polymer ?
#
loop_
_entity_poly.entity_id
_entity_poly.type
_entity_poly.pdbx_seq_one_letter_code
_entity_poly.pdbx_strand_id
1 'polypeptide(L)'
;MNRFILVIIIFCFIECRKVSETFEPIEDAIIYSADKQKNNPQPLNEIKLMSWNIRFGIGRSNWFGDACGLNTIFDKNLVDSTLNLITEKINKENPDILMVQECDVNSKRTSYVQEINFILNNTQFNYAYYGPVWQSQFIPSHGLGKMDMGIVIFSKWKLENAKRISLPLRSDQSAAEKYFYLRYCMLQVELNIEGFKSVKLFNVHSVAFSSDDTKKRQYDFIKNEFDKIKSDGGYFACGGDFNTLPSNSIKKDYCIEDMCEGEKFHDTENKHKEGSNYLGEDDGFNQLFYNYNSSLSLEKYSQNESVYFTHTTRHPNNKPDRRLDYFFTNYQWIQGTDTTYQDAIKFSDHAAISVKLKLPK
;
A
#
# COMPACT_ATOMS: atom_id res chain seq x y z
N MET A 1 -48.38 -49.04 25.49
CA MET A 1 -47.70 -48.75 24.19
C MET A 1 -46.97 -47.43 24.35
N ASN A 2 -45.70 -47.52 24.78
CA ASN A 2 -44.85 -46.33 24.98
C ASN A 2 -44.17 -45.95 23.66
N ARG A 3 -44.49 -44.75 23.16
CA ARG A 3 -43.78 -44.18 22.01
C ARG A 3 -42.53 -43.47 22.54
N PHE A 4 -41.35 -44.01 22.24
CA PHE A 4 -40.07 -43.32 22.40
C PHE A 4 -39.95 -42.29 21.28
N ILE A 5 -39.91 -41.01 21.67
CA ILE A 5 -39.54 -39.93 20.77
C ILE A 5 -38.03 -39.84 20.78
N LEU A 6 -37.39 -40.25 19.66
CA LEU A 6 -35.95 -40.10 19.43
C LEU A 6 -35.68 -38.65 19.02
N VAL A 7 -35.15 -37.83 19.93
CA VAL A 7 -34.68 -36.46 19.62
C VAL A 7 -33.28 -36.60 19.04
N ILE A 8 -33.17 -36.45 17.74
CA ILE A 8 -31.87 -36.35 17.06
C ILE A 8 -31.37 -34.91 17.23
N ILE A 9 -30.43 -34.72 18.15
CA ILE A 9 -29.68 -33.45 18.26
C ILE A 9 -28.65 -33.44 17.15
N ILE A 10 -28.95 -32.73 16.08
CA ILE A 10 -27.97 -32.43 15.03
C ILE A 10 -27.03 -31.35 15.60
N PHE A 11 -25.85 -31.77 16.04
CA PHE A 11 -24.74 -30.84 16.29
C PHE A 11 -24.25 -30.33 14.91
N CYS A 12 -24.78 -29.20 14.47
CA CYS A 12 -24.13 -28.42 13.43
C CYS A 12 -22.82 -27.90 14.02
N PHE A 13 -21.71 -28.50 13.64
CA PHE A 13 -20.41 -27.87 13.78
C PHE A 13 -20.38 -26.65 12.87
N ILE A 14 -20.91 -25.53 13.36
CA ILE A 14 -20.63 -24.24 12.77
C ILE A 14 -19.18 -23.96 13.17
N GLU A 15 -18.24 -24.20 12.25
CA GLU A 15 -16.94 -23.56 12.36
C GLU A 15 -17.22 -22.06 12.54
N CYS A 16 -16.96 -21.54 13.73
CA CYS A 16 -17.04 -20.11 14.02
C CYS A 16 -15.89 -19.43 13.23
N ARG A 17 -16.10 -19.20 11.93
CA ARG A 17 -15.18 -18.37 11.16
C ARG A 17 -15.20 -16.96 11.75
N LYS A 18 -14.03 -16.43 12.03
CA LYS A 18 -13.90 -15.04 12.47
C LYS A 18 -14.55 -14.14 11.41
N VAL A 19 -15.31 -13.13 11.84
CA VAL A 19 -15.91 -12.17 10.91
C VAL A 19 -14.83 -11.29 10.30
N SER A 20 -13.87 -10.86 11.11
CA SER A 20 -12.69 -10.11 10.67
C SER A 20 -11.42 -10.86 11.03
N GLU A 21 -10.46 -10.95 10.12
CA GLU A 21 -9.21 -11.67 10.37
C GLU A 21 -8.28 -10.86 11.27
N THR A 22 -7.57 -11.59 12.10
CA THR A 22 -6.45 -11.08 12.90
C THR A 22 -5.19 -11.82 12.45
N PHE A 23 -4.10 -11.09 12.29
CA PHE A 23 -2.86 -11.62 11.75
C PHE A 23 -1.83 -11.81 12.85
N GLU A 24 -0.98 -12.83 12.69
CA GLU A 24 0.19 -13.01 13.53
C GLU A 24 1.22 -11.89 13.28
N PRO A 25 2.16 -11.66 14.20
CA PRO A 25 3.21 -10.67 13.99
C PRO A 25 3.99 -10.87 12.68
N ILE A 26 4.27 -12.12 12.31
CA ILE A 26 4.91 -12.51 11.07
C ILE A 26 4.24 -13.77 10.55
N GLU A 27 3.79 -13.75 9.30
CA GLU A 27 3.21 -14.92 8.63
C GLU A 27 3.61 -14.96 7.15
N ASP A 28 3.37 -16.09 6.49
CA ASP A 28 3.67 -16.22 5.07
C ASP A 28 2.73 -15.34 4.24
N ALA A 29 3.28 -14.67 3.24
CA ALA A 29 2.48 -13.96 2.26
C ALA A 29 1.75 -14.93 1.31
N ILE A 30 0.59 -14.51 0.79
CA ILE A 30 -0.15 -15.30 -0.19
C ILE A 30 0.49 -15.10 -1.57
N ILE A 31 0.75 -16.21 -2.27
CA ILE A 31 1.45 -16.18 -3.56
C ILE A 31 0.46 -16.44 -4.69
N TYR A 32 0.51 -15.59 -5.71
CA TYR A 32 -0.23 -15.71 -6.96
C TYR A 32 0.75 -15.89 -8.13
N SER A 33 0.29 -16.56 -9.18
CA SER A 33 1.05 -16.73 -10.43
C SER A 33 0.17 -16.37 -11.62
N ALA A 34 0.76 -15.82 -12.65
CA ALA A 34 0.07 -15.57 -13.90
C ALA A 34 -0.41 -16.88 -14.55
N ASP A 35 -1.56 -16.85 -15.21
CA ASP A 35 -2.11 -18.02 -15.92
C ASP A 35 -1.16 -18.53 -17.01
N LYS A 36 -0.42 -17.61 -17.64
CA LYS A 36 0.61 -17.90 -18.63
C LYS A 36 1.91 -17.23 -18.21
N GLN A 37 2.95 -18.04 -18.02
CA GLN A 37 4.29 -17.53 -17.71
C GLN A 37 4.88 -16.80 -18.91
N LYS A 38 5.47 -15.63 -18.65
CA LYS A 38 6.17 -14.81 -19.65
C LYS A 38 7.67 -15.08 -19.55
N ASN A 39 8.36 -15.07 -20.67
CA ASN A 39 9.81 -15.19 -20.69
C ASN A 39 10.45 -13.84 -20.34
N ASN A 40 10.91 -13.70 -19.12
CA ASN A 40 11.59 -12.50 -18.63
C ASN A 40 13.08 -12.81 -18.43
N PRO A 41 13.99 -12.15 -19.18
CA PRO A 41 15.42 -12.36 -18.99
C PRO A 41 15.85 -11.92 -17.59
N GLN A 42 16.90 -12.55 -17.06
CA GLN A 42 17.49 -12.15 -15.79
C GLN A 42 18.13 -10.75 -15.93
N PRO A 43 18.08 -9.92 -14.87
CA PRO A 43 18.70 -8.61 -14.89
C PRO A 43 20.22 -8.72 -14.92
N LEU A 44 20.89 -7.79 -15.60
CA LEU A 44 22.34 -7.81 -15.73
C LEU A 44 23.06 -7.18 -14.53
N ASN A 45 22.63 -6.00 -14.09
CA ASN A 45 23.31 -5.24 -13.02
C ASN A 45 22.35 -4.38 -12.18
N GLU A 46 21.14 -4.17 -12.65
CA GLU A 46 20.14 -3.28 -12.05
C GLU A 46 18.73 -3.79 -12.29
N ILE A 47 17.80 -3.36 -11.44
CA ILE A 47 16.37 -3.62 -11.59
C ILE A 47 15.58 -2.32 -11.46
N LYS A 48 14.51 -2.17 -12.23
CA LYS A 48 13.57 -1.04 -12.12
C LYS A 48 12.47 -1.40 -11.13
N LEU A 49 12.41 -0.66 -10.03
CA LEU A 49 11.34 -0.71 -9.05
C LEU A 49 10.30 0.36 -9.38
N MET A 50 9.02 0.06 -9.18
CA MET A 50 7.92 1.01 -9.26
C MET A 50 7.04 0.84 -8.03
N SER A 51 6.52 1.93 -7.44
CA SER A 51 5.54 1.91 -6.37
C SER A 51 4.32 2.73 -6.77
N TRP A 52 3.11 2.21 -6.45
CA TRP A 52 1.87 2.88 -6.77
C TRP A 52 0.73 2.45 -5.85
N ASN A 53 0.17 3.37 -5.10
CA ASN A 53 -1.14 3.19 -4.47
C ASN A 53 -2.20 3.32 -5.58
N ILE A 54 -2.93 2.23 -5.88
CA ILE A 54 -3.90 2.16 -6.99
C ILE A 54 -5.33 2.44 -6.56
N ARG A 55 -5.53 2.77 -5.26
CA ARG A 55 -6.85 3.10 -4.73
C ARG A 55 -7.92 2.10 -5.15
N PHE A 56 -7.65 0.82 -4.90
CA PHE A 56 -8.53 -0.33 -5.23
C PHE A 56 -9.21 -0.21 -6.62
N GLY A 57 -8.48 0.27 -7.63
CA GLY A 57 -8.93 0.27 -9.03
C GLY A 57 -10.16 1.13 -9.33
N ILE A 58 -10.55 2.10 -8.49
CA ILE A 58 -11.71 2.97 -8.72
C ILE A 58 -11.36 4.31 -9.37
N GLY A 59 -10.09 4.53 -9.68
CA GLY A 59 -9.61 5.79 -10.26
C GLY A 59 -9.87 6.98 -9.34
N ARG A 60 -10.48 8.03 -9.87
CA ARG A 60 -10.82 9.26 -9.15
C ARG A 60 -12.30 9.32 -8.75
N SER A 61 -13.00 8.17 -8.72
CA SER A 61 -14.39 8.12 -8.29
C SER A 61 -14.54 8.48 -6.81
N ASN A 62 -15.58 9.22 -6.47
CA ASN A 62 -15.83 9.66 -5.11
C ASN A 62 -16.19 8.47 -4.21
N TRP A 63 -15.38 8.21 -3.19
CA TRP A 63 -15.60 7.16 -2.21
C TRP A 63 -15.89 7.76 -0.83
N PHE A 64 -16.76 7.13 -0.04
CA PHE A 64 -17.19 7.66 1.26
C PHE A 64 -16.05 7.76 2.30
N GLY A 65 -14.99 6.99 2.14
CA GLY A 65 -13.81 7.02 3.01
C GLY A 65 -12.82 8.13 2.68
N ASP A 66 -13.05 8.87 1.60
CA ASP A 66 -12.26 10.05 1.22
C ASP A 66 -13.04 11.32 1.50
N ALA A 67 -12.33 12.44 1.42
CA ALA A 67 -12.98 13.75 1.46
C ALA A 67 -14.05 13.85 0.35
N CYS A 68 -15.26 14.28 0.70
CA CYS A 68 -16.38 14.58 -0.20
C CYS A 68 -16.98 13.38 -0.95
N GLY A 69 -16.68 12.17 -0.56
CA GLY A 69 -17.22 10.96 -1.20
C GLY A 69 -18.50 10.45 -0.56
N LEU A 70 -19.38 9.86 -1.38
CA LEU A 70 -20.63 9.25 -0.92
C LEU A 70 -20.78 7.77 -1.38
N ASN A 71 -20.03 7.36 -2.41
CA ASN A 71 -20.18 6.02 -2.96
C ASN A 71 -19.48 4.98 -2.10
N THR A 72 -20.14 3.84 -1.88
CA THR A 72 -19.58 2.74 -1.10
C THR A 72 -19.17 1.58 -2.00
N ILE A 73 -19.91 1.35 -3.09
CA ILE A 73 -19.74 0.22 -3.99
C ILE A 73 -19.64 0.77 -5.42
N PHE A 74 -18.70 0.22 -6.18
CA PHE A 74 -18.42 0.61 -7.56
C PHE A 74 -18.77 -0.50 -8.53
N ASP A 75 -19.27 -0.10 -9.68
CA ASP A 75 -19.62 -1.02 -10.76
C ASP A 75 -18.36 -1.72 -11.31
N LYS A 76 -18.53 -3.01 -11.66
CA LYS A 76 -17.43 -3.83 -12.19
C LYS A 76 -16.80 -3.22 -13.46
N ASN A 77 -17.60 -2.63 -14.34
CA ASN A 77 -17.08 -2.05 -15.59
C ASN A 77 -16.19 -0.82 -15.31
N LEU A 78 -16.53 -0.02 -14.30
CA LEU A 78 -15.68 1.09 -13.87
C LEU A 78 -14.32 0.56 -13.38
N VAL A 79 -14.33 -0.44 -12.50
CA VAL A 79 -13.12 -1.05 -11.95
C VAL A 79 -12.28 -1.67 -13.05
N ASP A 80 -12.88 -2.50 -13.93
CA ASP A 80 -12.19 -3.13 -15.06
C ASP A 80 -11.59 -2.07 -16.02
N SER A 81 -12.31 -0.99 -16.30
CA SER A 81 -11.82 0.10 -17.16
C SER A 81 -10.63 0.82 -16.53
N THR A 82 -10.68 1.08 -15.24
CA THR A 82 -9.57 1.71 -14.51
C THR A 82 -8.35 0.80 -14.46
N LEU A 83 -8.54 -0.49 -14.17
CA LEU A 83 -7.46 -1.48 -14.15
C LEU A 83 -6.80 -1.64 -15.54
N ASN A 84 -7.55 -1.53 -16.63
CA ASN A 84 -6.97 -1.50 -17.98
C ASN A 84 -6.01 -0.32 -18.15
N LEU A 85 -6.40 0.90 -17.73
CA LEU A 85 -5.54 2.09 -17.81
C LEU A 85 -4.30 1.96 -16.88
N ILE A 86 -4.47 1.36 -15.69
CA ILE A 86 -3.39 1.06 -14.77
C ILE A 86 -2.40 0.08 -15.41
N THR A 87 -2.88 -1.02 -16.01
CA THR A 87 -2.02 -2.03 -16.65
C THR A 87 -1.35 -1.50 -17.92
N GLU A 88 -2.00 -0.64 -18.71
CA GLU A 88 -1.37 0.10 -19.81
C GLU A 88 -0.21 0.97 -19.33
N LYS A 89 -0.40 1.70 -18.22
CA LYS A 89 0.68 2.51 -17.62
C LYS A 89 1.82 1.63 -17.14
N ILE A 90 1.53 0.54 -16.43
CA ILE A 90 2.54 -0.43 -15.97
C ILE A 90 3.34 -1.00 -17.16
N ASN A 91 2.66 -1.42 -18.22
CA ASN A 91 3.31 -1.98 -19.41
C ASN A 91 4.19 -0.95 -20.12
N LYS A 92 3.73 0.31 -20.22
CA LYS A 92 4.50 1.41 -20.79
C LYS A 92 5.80 1.66 -20.02
N GLU A 93 5.72 1.68 -18.68
CA GLU A 93 6.87 1.94 -17.82
C GLU A 93 7.76 0.70 -17.63
N ASN A 94 7.21 -0.50 -17.82
CA ASN A 94 7.89 -1.80 -17.80
C ASN A 94 8.81 -2.01 -16.57
N PRO A 95 8.33 -1.88 -15.33
CA PRO A 95 9.13 -2.17 -14.15
C PRO A 95 9.43 -3.66 -14.03
N ASP A 96 10.52 -4.00 -13.34
CA ASP A 96 10.87 -5.38 -13.02
C ASP A 96 10.14 -5.89 -11.78
N ILE A 97 9.95 -4.98 -10.83
CA ILE A 97 9.20 -5.16 -9.59
C ILE A 97 8.22 -4.00 -9.44
N LEU A 98 6.97 -4.31 -9.12
CA LEU A 98 5.95 -3.30 -8.83
C LEU A 98 5.40 -3.53 -7.41
N MET A 99 5.45 -2.50 -6.59
CA MET A 99 4.91 -2.45 -5.24
C MET A 99 3.59 -1.69 -5.26
N VAL A 100 2.49 -2.38 -4.99
CA VAL A 100 1.14 -1.81 -5.05
C VAL A 100 0.56 -1.71 -3.65
N GLN A 101 -0.09 -0.60 -3.34
CA GLN A 101 -0.89 -0.40 -2.14
C GLN A 101 -2.36 -0.28 -2.52
N GLU A 102 -3.25 -0.59 -1.58
CA GLU A 102 -4.70 -0.58 -1.76
C GLU A 102 -5.19 -1.45 -2.92
N CYS A 103 -4.77 -2.69 -2.96
CA CYS A 103 -5.21 -3.67 -3.95
C CYS A 103 -6.33 -4.53 -3.38
N ASP A 104 -7.51 -4.51 -4.00
CA ASP A 104 -8.64 -5.38 -3.63
C ASP A 104 -8.53 -6.75 -4.30
N VAL A 105 -8.85 -7.79 -3.52
CA VAL A 105 -8.75 -9.20 -3.97
C VAL A 105 -10.11 -9.90 -3.90
N ASN A 106 -11.17 -9.37 -3.76
CA ASN A 106 -12.51 -9.95 -3.64
C ASN A 106 -13.38 -9.14 -2.67
N SER A 107 -13.24 -7.82 -2.74
CA SER A 107 -14.01 -6.90 -1.93
C SER A 107 -15.36 -6.58 -2.58
N LYS A 108 -16.41 -6.46 -1.77
CA LYS A 108 -17.73 -6.06 -2.28
C LYS A 108 -17.68 -4.66 -2.90
N ARG A 109 -16.89 -3.73 -2.35
CA ARG A 109 -16.81 -2.34 -2.87
C ARG A 109 -16.38 -2.27 -4.33
N THR A 110 -15.56 -3.20 -4.79
CA THR A 110 -15.07 -3.30 -6.18
C THR A 110 -15.77 -4.42 -6.96
N SER A 111 -17.03 -4.73 -6.60
CA SER A 111 -17.84 -5.78 -7.26
C SER A 111 -17.11 -7.12 -7.36
N TYR A 112 -16.31 -7.46 -6.34
CA TYR A 112 -15.55 -8.71 -6.24
C TYR A 112 -14.50 -8.92 -7.33
N VAL A 113 -13.99 -7.87 -7.96
CA VAL A 113 -12.91 -7.95 -8.95
C VAL A 113 -11.64 -8.50 -8.29
N GLN A 114 -10.94 -9.39 -9.00
CA GLN A 114 -9.67 -9.99 -8.58
C GLN A 114 -8.51 -9.17 -9.17
N GLU A 115 -8.18 -8.03 -8.57
CA GLU A 115 -7.23 -7.06 -9.13
C GLU A 115 -5.83 -7.65 -9.33
N ILE A 116 -5.37 -8.53 -8.40
CA ILE A 116 -4.08 -9.20 -8.54
C ILE A 116 -4.04 -10.05 -9.83
N ASN A 117 -5.05 -10.88 -10.05
CA ASN A 117 -5.11 -11.72 -11.24
C ASN A 117 -5.25 -10.88 -12.51
N PHE A 118 -6.03 -9.79 -12.43
CA PHE A 118 -6.18 -8.86 -13.54
C PHE A 118 -4.82 -8.26 -13.95
N ILE A 119 -4.07 -7.72 -12.99
CA ILE A 119 -2.74 -7.13 -13.25
C ILE A 119 -1.75 -8.19 -13.73
N LEU A 120 -1.69 -9.38 -13.09
CA LEU A 120 -0.81 -10.46 -13.51
C LEU A 120 -1.06 -10.86 -14.97
N ASN A 121 -2.31 -11.00 -15.38
CA ASN A 121 -2.65 -11.51 -16.71
C ASN A 121 -2.50 -10.47 -17.83
N ASN A 122 -2.53 -9.17 -17.47
CA ASN A 122 -2.44 -8.06 -18.43
C ASN A 122 -1.09 -7.33 -18.45
N THR A 123 -0.10 -7.81 -17.68
CA THR A 123 1.24 -7.21 -17.62
C THR A 123 2.34 -8.27 -17.84
N GLN A 124 3.61 -7.86 -17.78
CA GLN A 124 4.77 -8.75 -17.93
C GLN A 124 5.13 -9.55 -16.66
N PHE A 125 4.41 -9.36 -15.54
CA PHE A 125 4.72 -10.05 -14.31
C PHE A 125 4.27 -11.52 -14.35
N ASN A 126 5.06 -12.38 -13.69
CA ASN A 126 4.77 -13.80 -13.54
C ASN A 126 4.25 -14.17 -12.16
N TYR A 127 4.63 -13.38 -11.14
CA TYR A 127 4.32 -13.66 -9.74
C TYR A 127 3.80 -12.42 -9.04
N ALA A 128 2.94 -12.64 -8.05
CA ALA A 128 2.53 -11.61 -7.10
C ALA A 128 2.53 -12.20 -5.69
N TYR A 129 2.93 -11.38 -4.73
CA TYR A 129 2.99 -11.69 -3.31
C TYR A 129 2.06 -10.72 -2.61
N TYR A 130 1.11 -11.24 -1.85
CA TYR A 130 0.05 -10.45 -1.23
C TYR A 130 0.13 -10.50 0.28
N GLY A 131 0.15 -9.32 0.91
CA GLY A 131 0.02 -9.13 2.34
C GLY A 131 -1.32 -8.47 2.64
N PRO A 132 -2.32 -9.21 3.18
CA PRO A 132 -3.61 -8.64 3.49
C PRO A 132 -3.50 -7.58 4.60
N VAL A 133 -4.22 -6.47 4.41
CA VAL A 133 -4.34 -5.36 5.38
C VAL A 133 -5.73 -5.32 5.98
N TRP A 134 -6.75 -5.65 5.20
CA TRP A 134 -8.14 -5.65 5.62
C TRP A 134 -8.88 -6.86 5.06
N GLN A 135 -9.04 -7.89 5.90
CA GLN A 135 -9.81 -9.09 5.56
C GLN A 135 -10.97 -9.24 6.53
N SER A 136 -12.20 -9.16 6.00
CA SER A 136 -13.42 -9.35 6.77
C SER A 136 -14.52 -9.94 5.90
N GLN A 137 -15.27 -10.89 6.44
CA GLN A 137 -16.44 -11.43 5.78
C GLN A 137 -17.60 -10.41 5.77
N PHE A 138 -17.59 -9.49 6.74
CA PHE A 138 -18.63 -8.47 6.84
C PHE A 138 -18.17 -7.26 7.63
N ILE A 139 -18.10 -6.10 6.99
CA ILE A 139 -17.95 -4.80 7.62
C ILE A 139 -19.33 -4.17 7.74
N PRO A 140 -19.79 -3.85 8.96
CA PRO A 140 -21.17 -3.40 9.18
C PRO A 140 -21.43 -1.96 8.68
N SER A 141 -20.39 -1.13 8.60
CA SER A 141 -20.53 0.27 8.25
C SER A 141 -20.80 0.49 6.76
N HIS A 142 -21.65 1.45 6.43
CA HIS A 142 -21.89 1.97 5.07
C HIS A 142 -22.22 0.90 4.00
N GLY A 143 -22.61 -0.31 4.39
CA GLY A 143 -22.93 -1.38 3.45
C GLY A 143 -21.71 -2.01 2.77
N LEU A 144 -20.49 -1.77 3.26
CA LEU A 144 -19.24 -2.32 2.72
C LEU A 144 -19.26 -3.84 2.58
N GLY A 145 -19.81 -4.55 3.58
CA GLY A 145 -19.91 -6.02 3.54
C GLY A 145 -18.54 -6.68 3.52
N LYS A 146 -18.31 -7.61 2.60
CA LYS A 146 -17.03 -8.33 2.49
C LYS A 146 -15.91 -7.40 2.00
N MET A 147 -14.78 -7.47 2.69
CA MET A 147 -13.55 -6.76 2.36
C MET A 147 -12.37 -7.73 2.31
N ASP A 148 -11.54 -7.59 1.29
CA ASP A 148 -10.25 -8.25 1.16
C ASP A 148 -9.32 -7.32 0.38
N MET A 149 -8.55 -6.52 1.09
CA MET A 149 -7.63 -5.50 0.56
C MET A 149 -6.28 -5.63 1.22
N GLY A 150 -5.23 -5.38 0.46
CA GLY A 150 -3.87 -5.39 1.00
C GLY A 150 -2.85 -4.70 0.12
N ILE A 151 -1.59 -5.05 0.39
CA ILE A 151 -0.43 -4.59 -0.38
C ILE A 151 0.16 -5.76 -1.16
N VAL A 152 0.71 -5.46 -2.33
CA VAL A 152 1.18 -6.49 -3.28
C VAL A 152 2.57 -6.15 -3.80
N ILE A 153 3.42 -7.15 -3.97
CA ILE A 153 4.65 -7.06 -4.77
C ILE A 153 4.48 -7.95 -5.98
N PHE A 154 4.43 -7.35 -7.18
CA PHE A 154 4.47 -8.05 -8.46
C PHE A 154 5.91 -8.17 -8.94
N SER A 155 6.26 -9.30 -9.54
CA SER A 155 7.60 -9.57 -10.02
C SER A 155 7.61 -10.32 -11.35
N LYS A 156 8.59 -9.99 -12.20
CA LYS A 156 8.91 -10.76 -13.40
C LYS A 156 9.47 -12.14 -13.06
N TRP A 157 10.18 -12.26 -11.93
CA TRP A 157 10.86 -13.48 -11.46
C TRP A 157 10.25 -14.01 -10.18
N LYS A 158 10.46 -15.29 -9.90
CA LYS A 158 10.08 -15.88 -8.63
C LYS A 158 10.96 -15.29 -7.52
N LEU A 159 10.31 -14.82 -6.46
CA LEU A 159 10.95 -14.30 -5.25
C LEU A 159 10.75 -15.33 -4.12
N GLU A 160 11.61 -15.24 -3.11
CA GLU A 160 11.64 -16.20 -1.99
C GLU A 160 11.26 -15.49 -0.67
N ASN A 161 11.09 -16.29 0.39
CA ASN A 161 10.92 -15.80 1.76
C ASN A 161 9.86 -14.69 1.90
N ALA A 162 8.73 -14.86 1.21
CA ALA A 162 7.65 -13.88 1.21
C ALA A 162 6.92 -13.88 2.57
N LYS A 163 6.96 -12.75 3.27
CA LYS A 163 6.40 -12.57 4.61
C LYS A 163 5.53 -11.31 4.67
N ARG A 164 4.38 -11.46 5.33
CA ARG A 164 3.59 -10.37 5.86
C ARG A 164 4.06 -10.09 7.29
N ILE A 165 4.48 -8.85 7.57
CA ILE A 165 4.99 -8.43 8.89
C ILE A 165 4.04 -7.36 9.42
N SER A 166 3.36 -7.62 10.53
CA SER A 166 2.38 -6.71 11.13
C SER A 166 3.05 -5.43 11.63
N LEU A 167 2.48 -4.28 11.28
CA LEU A 167 2.85 -2.98 11.84
C LEU A 167 2.04 -2.68 13.12
N PRO A 168 2.55 -1.81 14.01
CA PRO A 168 1.80 -1.35 15.17
C PRO A 168 0.41 -0.83 14.82
N LEU A 169 -0.60 -1.27 15.55
CA LEU A 169 -1.99 -0.85 15.37
C LEU A 169 -2.27 0.47 16.11
N ARG A 170 -3.32 1.17 15.67
CA ARG A 170 -3.82 2.37 16.33
C ARG A 170 -4.20 2.09 17.78
N SER A 171 -3.77 2.96 18.70
CA SER A 171 -4.14 2.89 20.12
C SER A 171 -5.36 3.76 20.46
N ASP A 172 -5.67 4.73 19.61
CA ASP A 172 -6.78 5.68 19.73
C ASP A 172 -8.17 5.10 19.40
N GLN A 173 -8.24 3.83 18.96
CA GLN A 173 -9.47 3.14 18.60
C GLN A 173 -9.98 2.26 19.73
N SER A 174 -11.31 2.14 19.85
CA SER A 174 -11.97 1.13 20.69
C SER A 174 -11.65 -0.30 20.24
N ALA A 175 -11.91 -1.29 21.09
CA ALA A 175 -11.70 -2.71 20.75
C ALA A 175 -12.55 -3.16 19.55
N ALA A 176 -13.79 -2.67 19.43
CA ALA A 176 -14.67 -2.98 18.32
C ALA A 176 -14.17 -2.35 17.00
N GLU A 177 -13.75 -1.10 17.02
CA GLU A 177 -13.15 -0.45 15.86
C GLU A 177 -11.88 -1.18 15.41
N LYS A 178 -10.96 -1.49 16.33
CA LYS A 178 -9.73 -2.27 16.01
C LYS A 178 -10.05 -3.63 15.40
N TYR A 179 -11.15 -4.27 15.80
CA TYR A 179 -11.54 -5.57 15.27
C TYR A 179 -11.94 -5.49 13.79
N PHE A 180 -12.64 -4.43 13.38
CA PHE A 180 -13.13 -4.24 12.02
C PHE A 180 -12.25 -3.33 11.14
N TYR A 181 -11.19 -2.74 11.70
CA TYR A 181 -10.35 -1.77 11.00
C TYR A 181 -9.14 -2.42 10.31
N LEU A 182 -8.44 -1.61 9.51
CA LEU A 182 -7.23 -1.99 8.78
C LEU A 182 -6.11 -2.43 9.74
N ARG A 183 -5.40 -3.48 9.36
CA ARG A 183 -4.24 -4.03 10.06
C ARG A 183 -3.02 -3.90 9.18
N TYR A 184 -2.44 -2.71 9.19
CA TYR A 184 -1.30 -2.35 8.35
C TYR A 184 -0.14 -3.34 8.51
N CYS A 185 0.61 -3.55 7.44
CA CYS A 185 1.76 -4.44 7.42
C CYS A 185 2.85 -3.94 6.47
N MET A 186 4.06 -4.48 6.65
CA MET A 186 5.10 -4.53 5.63
C MET A 186 4.98 -5.87 4.90
N LEU A 187 5.16 -5.87 3.60
CA LEU A 187 5.30 -7.08 2.81
C LEU A 187 6.76 -7.23 2.40
N GLN A 188 7.41 -8.28 2.87
CA GLN A 188 8.80 -8.62 2.55
C GLN A 188 8.83 -9.75 1.53
N VAL A 189 9.74 -9.65 0.58
CA VAL A 189 10.17 -10.76 -0.31
C VAL A 189 11.69 -10.70 -0.48
N GLU A 190 12.29 -11.77 -0.97
CA GLU A 190 13.73 -11.85 -1.20
C GLU A 190 14.03 -12.08 -2.68
N LEU A 191 14.80 -11.19 -3.27
CA LEU A 191 15.26 -11.26 -4.65
C LEU A 191 16.64 -11.91 -4.68
N ASN A 192 16.71 -13.09 -5.29
CA ASN A 192 17.94 -13.85 -5.51
C ASN A 192 18.25 -13.90 -7.01
N ILE A 193 19.33 -13.23 -7.42
CA ILE A 193 19.81 -13.20 -8.80
C ILE A 193 21.20 -13.82 -8.83
N GLU A 194 21.42 -14.74 -9.75
CA GLU A 194 22.71 -15.41 -9.89
C GLU A 194 23.86 -14.41 -10.11
N GLY A 195 24.93 -14.55 -9.34
CA GLY A 195 26.10 -13.64 -9.39
C GLY A 195 25.96 -12.35 -8.57
N PHE A 196 24.84 -12.16 -7.84
CA PHE A 196 24.60 -11.03 -6.95
C PHE A 196 24.23 -11.51 -5.55
N LYS A 197 24.44 -10.64 -4.56
CA LYS A 197 23.93 -10.88 -3.20
C LYS A 197 22.41 -10.67 -3.18
N SER A 198 21.77 -11.42 -2.29
CA SER A 198 20.33 -11.30 -2.07
C SER A 198 19.93 -9.91 -1.61
N VAL A 199 18.77 -9.45 -2.06
CA VAL A 199 18.17 -8.17 -1.66
C VAL A 199 16.76 -8.42 -1.12
N LYS A 200 16.50 -7.98 0.11
CA LYS A 200 15.14 -7.97 0.67
C LYS A 200 14.39 -6.77 0.11
N LEU A 201 13.25 -7.03 -0.51
CA LEU A 201 12.36 -6.00 -1.03
C LEU A 201 11.17 -5.83 -0.09
N PHE A 202 10.81 -4.60 0.22
CA PHE A 202 9.70 -4.27 1.09
C PHE A 202 8.70 -3.37 0.39
N ASN A 203 7.42 -3.71 0.50
CA ASN A 203 6.31 -2.83 0.21
C ASN A 203 5.70 -2.38 1.52
N VAL A 204 5.45 -1.07 1.69
CA VAL A 204 4.89 -0.47 2.90
C VAL A 204 3.66 0.35 2.54
N HIS A 205 2.63 0.26 3.38
CA HIS A 205 1.54 1.21 3.43
C HIS A 205 1.33 1.57 4.90
N SER A 206 1.75 2.77 5.29
CA SER A 206 1.65 3.24 6.67
C SER A 206 0.26 3.81 6.96
N VAL A 207 -0.10 3.89 8.24
CA VAL A 207 -1.40 4.45 8.66
C VAL A 207 -1.56 5.89 8.15
N ALA A 208 -2.71 6.17 7.50
CA ALA A 208 -3.02 7.51 7.01
C ALA A 208 -3.50 8.43 8.15
N PHE A 209 -4.47 7.96 8.91
CA PHE A 209 -5.19 8.76 9.90
C PHE A 209 -4.95 8.17 11.29
N SER A 210 -4.21 8.88 12.14
CA SER A 210 -4.09 8.55 13.55
C SER A 210 -3.92 9.83 14.35
N SER A 211 -4.64 9.94 15.46
CA SER A 211 -4.53 11.05 16.40
C SER A 211 -3.51 10.80 17.51
N ASP A 212 -2.93 9.60 17.51
CA ASP A 212 -1.91 9.13 18.47
C ASP A 212 -0.51 9.03 17.83
N ASP A 213 0.43 8.40 18.53
CA ASP A 213 1.80 8.16 18.08
C ASP A 213 1.97 6.96 17.11
N THR A 214 0.88 6.42 16.55
CA THR A 214 0.94 5.21 15.71
C THR A 214 1.87 5.35 14.52
N LYS A 215 1.86 6.48 13.80
CA LYS A 215 2.79 6.72 12.69
C LYS A 215 4.25 6.61 13.15
N LYS A 216 4.60 7.29 14.24
CA LYS A 216 5.96 7.22 14.80
C LYS A 216 6.33 5.79 15.16
N ARG A 217 5.46 5.05 15.86
CA ARG A 217 5.70 3.64 16.23
C ARG A 217 5.87 2.74 15.00
N GLN A 218 5.13 3.00 13.91
CA GLN A 218 5.31 2.27 12.66
C GLN A 218 6.67 2.56 12.01
N TYR A 219 7.12 3.83 11.97
CA TYR A 219 8.44 4.18 11.41
C TYR A 219 9.59 3.66 12.26
N ASP A 220 9.48 3.72 13.59
CA ASP A 220 10.47 3.13 14.49
C ASP A 220 10.58 1.61 14.28
N PHE A 221 9.44 0.93 14.08
CA PHE A 221 9.41 -0.50 13.76
C PHE A 221 10.07 -0.80 12.40
N ILE A 222 9.70 -0.08 11.35
CA ILE A 222 10.28 -0.22 10.00
C ILE A 222 11.79 -0.01 10.04
N LYS A 223 12.23 1.06 10.72
CA LYS A 223 13.66 1.36 10.91
C LYS A 223 14.39 0.21 11.61
N ASN A 224 13.83 -0.32 12.68
CA ASN A 224 14.43 -1.44 13.42
C ASN A 224 14.58 -2.70 12.54
N GLU A 225 13.62 -3.02 11.67
CA GLU A 225 13.74 -4.12 10.73
C GLU A 225 14.87 -3.86 9.70
N PHE A 226 15.00 -2.64 9.20
CA PHE A 226 16.08 -2.26 8.28
C PHE A 226 17.46 -2.26 8.96
N ASP A 227 17.55 -1.81 10.21
CA ASP A 227 18.80 -1.83 10.97
C ASP A 227 19.28 -3.27 11.23
N LYS A 228 18.38 -4.21 11.52
CA LYS A 228 18.74 -5.64 11.63
C LYS A 228 19.37 -6.17 10.34
N ILE A 229 18.74 -5.90 9.17
CA ILE A 229 19.29 -6.32 7.88
C ILE A 229 20.68 -5.72 7.65
N LYS A 230 20.83 -4.42 7.93
CA LYS A 230 22.10 -3.71 7.78
C LYS A 230 23.19 -4.25 8.70
N SER A 231 22.85 -4.55 9.96
CA SER A 231 23.79 -5.12 10.95
C SER A 231 24.25 -6.54 10.57
N ASP A 232 23.39 -7.30 9.91
CA ASP A 232 23.70 -8.65 9.40
C ASP A 232 24.48 -8.62 8.07
N GLY A 233 24.83 -7.41 7.59
CA GLY A 233 25.52 -7.24 6.30
C GLY A 233 24.64 -7.48 5.07
N GLY A 234 23.33 -7.53 5.25
CA GLY A 234 22.34 -7.72 4.19
C GLY A 234 21.98 -6.42 3.47
N TYR A 235 21.24 -6.56 2.38
CA TYR A 235 20.77 -5.46 1.55
C TYR A 235 19.25 -5.44 1.50
N PHE A 236 18.68 -4.22 1.46
CA PHE A 236 17.26 -4.04 1.25
C PHE A 236 16.95 -2.89 0.29
N ALA A 237 15.77 -2.93 -0.31
CA ALA A 237 15.10 -1.79 -0.91
C ALA A 237 13.62 -1.82 -0.50
N CYS A 238 13.11 -0.66 -0.13
CA CYS A 238 11.73 -0.46 0.30
C CYS A 238 11.06 0.59 -0.57
N GLY A 239 9.83 0.35 -0.99
CA GLY A 239 8.97 1.35 -1.61
C GLY A 239 7.58 1.31 -1.00
N GLY A 240 6.81 2.39 -1.17
CA GLY A 240 5.44 2.41 -0.69
C GLY A 240 4.89 3.80 -0.41
N ASP A 241 3.65 3.78 0.05
CA ASP A 241 2.93 4.92 0.58
C ASP A 241 3.18 5.02 2.09
N PHE A 242 3.93 6.03 2.49
CA PHE A 242 4.26 6.29 3.89
C PHE A 242 3.28 7.25 4.57
N ASN A 243 2.34 7.82 3.83
CA ASN A 243 1.32 8.74 4.38
C ASN A 243 1.89 9.88 5.25
N THR A 244 3.11 10.35 4.95
CA THR A 244 3.80 11.43 5.67
C THR A 244 4.60 12.27 4.70
N LEU A 245 4.64 13.58 4.94
CA LEU A 245 5.38 14.54 4.11
C LEU A 245 6.89 14.48 4.40
N PRO A 246 7.74 14.88 3.43
CA PRO A 246 9.12 15.23 3.72
C PRO A 246 9.17 16.33 4.78
N SER A 247 10.14 16.24 5.70
CA SER A 247 10.25 17.20 6.82
C SER A 247 10.43 18.65 6.39
N ASN A 248 11.03 18.85 5.23
CA ASN A 248 11.30 20.15 4.62
C ASN A 248 10.18 20.61 3.66
N SER A 249 9.02 19.96 3.65
CA SER A 249 7.86 20.43 2.89
C SER A 249 7.44 21.83 3.33
N ILE A 250 7.23 22.71 2.37
CA ILE A 250 6.82 24.10 2.61
C ILE A 250 5.44 24.14 3.25
N LYS A 251 4.52 23.32 2.75
CA LYS A 251 3.16 23.20 3.27
C LYS A 251 2.99 21.85 3.99
N LYS A 252 2.37 21.89 5.18
CA LYS A 252 2.11 20.68 6.00
C LYS A 252 0.64 20.52 6.42
N ASP A 253 -0.17 21.56 6.29
CA ASP A 253 -1.60 21.53 6.59
C ASP A 253 -2.44 21.79 5.34
N TYR A 254 -3.25 20.81 4.97
CA TYR A 254 -4.12 20.81 3.79
C TYR A 254 -5.60 20.72 4.17
N CYS A 255 -5.94 20.89 5.46
CA CYS A 255 -7.31 20.74 5.94
C CYS A 255 -8.30 21.66 5.21
N ILE A 256 -7.91 22.90 4.92
CA ILE A 256 -8.77 23.86 4.23
C ILE A 256 -9.02 23.43 2.77
N GLU A 257 -7.97 22.99 2.08
CA GLU A 257 -8.04 22.58 0.68
C GLU A 257 -8.80 21.27 0.48
N ASP A 258 -8.71 20.37 1.44
CA ASP A 258 -9.37 19.07 1.39
C ASP A 258 -10.77 19.08 1.99
N MET A 259 -11.17 20.19 2.63
CA MET A 259 -12.49 20.34 3.25
C MET A 259 -13.62 20.31 2.22
N CYS A 260 -14.67 19.58 2.54
CA CYS A 260 -15.86 19.48 1.72
C CYS A 260 -16.90 20.52 2.11
N GLU A 261 -17.63 21.04 1.13
CA GLU A 261 -18.71 21.98 1.39
C GLU A 261 -19.81 21.29 2.22
N GLY A 262 -20.08 21.85 3.40
CA GLY A 262 -21.12 21.37 4.31
C GLY A 262 -20.77 20.11 5.10
N GLU A 263 -19.55 19.58 5.00
CA GLU A 263 -19.09 18.40 5.74
C GLU A 263 -18.03 18.72 6.80
N LYS A 264 -17.97 17.86 7.84
CA LYS A 264 -17.06 18.01 8.98
C LYS A 264 -15.88 17.04 8.93
N PHE A 265 -15.55 16.49 7.77
CA PHE A 265 -14.49 15.48 7.64
C PHE A 265 -13.13 16.02 8.10
N HIS A 266 -12.88 17.31 7.95
CA HIS A 266 -11.68 18.03 8.42
C HIS A 266 -12.07 19.09 9.44
N ASP A 267 -12.60 18.67 10.60
CA ASP A 267 -12.98 19.58 11.66
C ASP A 267 -11.75 20.20 12.35
N THR A 268 -11.36 21.38 11.90
CA THR A 268 -10.23 22.13 12.44
C THR A 268 -10.52 22.69 13.85
N GLU A 269 -11.78 22.76 14.28
CA GLU A 269 -12.14 23.28 15.59
C GLU A 269 -11.84 22.29 16.73
N ASN A 270 -11.89 20.98 16.47
CA ASN A 270 -11.69 19.95 17.48
C ASN A 270 -10.24 19.62 17.80
N LYS A 271 -9.25 20.26 17.17
CA LYS A 271 -7.80 20.00 17.38
C LYS A 271 -7.37 18.54 17.17
N HIS A 272 -8.25 17.70 16.64
CA HIS A 272 -7.89 16.35 16.26
C HIS A 272 -7.14 16.42 14.94
N LYS A 273 -6.00 15.74 14.91
CA LYS A 273 -5.22 15.60 13.71
C LYS A 273 -5.95 14.68 12.76
N GLU A 274 -6.74 15.23 11.87
CA GLU A 274 -7.38 14.46 10.82
C GLU A 274 -6.54 14.52 9.54
N GLY A 275 -6.56 13.47 8.76
CA GLY A 275 -5.66 13.05 7.71
C GLY A 275 -4.97 14.08 6.81
N SER A 276 -5.45 15.30 6.75
CA SER A 276 -4.87 16.35 5.90
C SER A 276 -3.93 17.32 6.64
N ASN A 277 -3.72 17.13 7.94
CA ASN A 277 -2.75 17.88 8.73
C ASN A 277 -1.57 16.98 9.14
N TYR A 278 -0.41 17.26 8.56
CA TYR A 278 0.83 16.49 8.75
C TYR A 278 1.79 17.12 9.76
N LEU A 279 1.38 18.18 10.48
CA LEU A 279 2.24 18.85 11.48
C LEU A 279 2.63 17.87 12.59
N GLY A 280 3.94 17.80 12.88
CA GLY A 280 4.52 16.95 13.93
C GLY A 280 4.60 15.46 13.60
N GLU A 281 4.38 15.03 12.33
CA GLU A 281 4.51 13.64 11.91
C GLU A 281 5.93 13.24 11.50
N ASP A 282 6.79 14.22 11.25
CA ASP A 282 8.08 14.06 10.63
C ASP A 282 9.17 13.45 11.57
N ASP A 283 9.02 13.49 12.89
CA ASP A 283 10.04 13.04 13.82
C ASP A 283 10.50 11.57 13.61
N GLY A 284 9.54 10.64 13.49
CA GLY A 284 9.85 9.24 13.22
C GLY A 284 10.30 9.00 11.77
N PHE A 285 9.66 9.69 10.82
CA PHE A 285 9.90 9.50 9.39
C PHE A 285 11.27 10.02 8.94
N ASN A 286 11.74 11.13 9.51
CA ASN A 286 13.05 11.70 9.21
C ASN A 286 14.22 10.74 9.45
N GLN A 287 14.07 9.82 10.40
CA GLN A 287 15.10 8.82 10.67
C GLN A 287 15.38 7.93 9.45
N LEU A 288 14.39 7.71 8.57
CA LEU A 288 14.60 6.95 7.34
C LEU A 288 15.53 7.71 6.37
N PHE A 289 15.34 9.01 6.21
CA PHE A 289 16.22 9.85 5.38
C PHE A 289 17.63 9.98 5.91
N TYR A 290 17.81 10.01 7.25
CA TYR A 290 19.13 10.15 7.87
C TYR A 290 19.95 8.85 7.87
N ASN A 291 19.29 7.69 7.90
CA ASN A 291 19.97 6.40 8.05
C ASN A 291 20.10 5.60 6.77
N TYR A 292 19.28 5.93 5.75
CA TYR A 292 19.20 5.18 4.49
C TYR A 292 19.20 6.13 3.28
N ASN A 293 19.53 5.58 2.12
CA ASN A 293 19.52 6.33 0.87
C ASN A 293 18.10 6.41 0.30
N SER A 294 17.49 7.59 0.33
CA SER A 294 16.26 7.86 -0.40
C SER A 294 16.53 7.99 -1.90
N SER A 295 15.61 7.55 -2.76
CA SER A 295 15.73 7.76 -4.21
C SER A 295 15.67 9.24 -4.61
N LEU A 296 14.95 10.04 -3.82
CA LEU A 296 14.86 11.48 -3.92
C LEU A 296 15.35 12.11 -2.60
N SER A 297 16.46 12.83 -2.63
CA SER A 297 16.98 13.51 -1.45
C SER A 297 16.09 14.68 -1.02
N LEU A 298 16.09 15.01 0.28
CA LEU A 298 15.38 16.17 0.81
C LEU A 298 15.86 17.49 0.15
N GLU A 299 17.15 17.60 -0.16
CA GLU A 299 17.73 18.76 -0.86
C GLU A 299 17.13 18.91 -2.27
N LYS A 300 17.11 17.83 -3.07
CA LYS A 300 16.53 17.82 -4.41
C LYS A 300 15.02 18.14 -4.38
N TYR A 301 14.31 17.59 -3.39
CA TYR A 301 12.89 17.87 -3.19
C TYR A 301 12.64 19.37 -2.95
N SER A 302 13.39 20.00 -2.05
CA SER A 302 13.22 21.44 -1.70
C SER A 302 13.44 22.39 -2.88
N GLN A 303 14.22 21.98 -3.89
CA GLN A 303 14.47 22.85 -5.05
C GLN A 303 13.24 23.07 -5.91
N ASN A 304 12.34 22.06 -5.98
CA ASN A 304 11.07 22.16 -6.71
C ASN A 304 10.10 21.06 -6.28
N GLU A 305 9.45 21.23 -5.12
CA GLU A 305 8.55 20.22 -4.54
C GLU A 305 7.46 19.74 -5.51
N SER A 306 6.90 20.66 -6.28
CA SER A 306 5.71 20.39 -7.11
C SER A 306 5.92 19.36 -8.20
N VAL A 307 7.16 19.16 -8.67
CA VAL A 307 7.45 18.12 -9.68
C VAL A 307 7.56 16.71 -9.07
N TYR A 308 7.61 16.63 -7.74
CA TYR A 308 7.74 15.39 -7.00
C TYR A 308 6.49 15.02 -6.20
N PHE A 309 5.45 15.82 -6.23
CA PHE A 309 4.19 15.50 -5.56
C PHE A 309 3.57 14.23 -6.13
N THR A 310 3.07 13.39 -5.24
CA THR A 310 2.51 12.07 -5.59
C THR A 310 1.04 11.93 -5.27
N HIS A 311 0.45 12.77 -4.42
CA HIS A 311 -0.92 12.61 -3.96
C HIS A 311 -1.73 13.89 -4.04
N THR A 312 -3.05 13.73 -4.18
CA THR A 312 -4.07 14.77 -3.94
C THR A 312 -5.42 14.13 -3.63
N THR A 313 -6.13 14.63 -2.63
CA THR A 313 -7.51 14.24 -2.31
C THR A 313 -8.53 14.84 -3.27
N ARG A 314 -8.16 15.91 -3.99
CA ARG A 314 -9.09 16.67 -4.84
C ARG A 314 -9.52 15.92 -6.09
N HIS A 315 -10.64 16.37 -6.67
CA HIS A 315 -11.26 15.82 -7.87
C HIS A 315 -10.29 15.75 -9.09
N PRO A 316 -10.53 14.86 -10.09
CA PRO A 316 -9.62 14.42 -11.16
C PRO A 316 -8.83 15.47 -11.94
N ASN A 317 -9.28 16.71 -11.97
CA ASN A 317 -8.61 17.78 -12.72
C ASN A 317 -7.48 18.49 -11.95
N ASN A 318 -7.27 18.14 -10.68
CA ASN A 318 -6.25 18.77 -9.85
C ASN A 318 -4.93 17.97 -9.94
N LYS A 319 -3.83 18.70 -10.06
CA LYS A 319 -2.50 18.11 -10.00
C LYS A 319 -2.21 17.63 -8.57
N PRO A 320 -1.30 16.67 -8.41
CA PRO A 320 -0.79 16.32 -7.08
C PRO A 320 -0.29 17.55 -6.35
N ASP A 321 -0.53 17.62 -5.05
CA ASP A 321 -0.22 18.79 -4.21
C ASP A 321 0.69 18.48 -3.02
N ARG A 322 0.99 17.18 -2.80
CA ARG A 322 1.86 16.70 -1.72
C ARG A 322 2.57 15.41 -2.11
N ARG A 323 3.64 15.04 -1.36
CA ARG A 323 4.36 13.79 -1.57
C ARG A 323 4.17 12.84 -0.39
N LEU A 324 3.71 11.61 -0.66
CA LEU A 324 3.47 10.55 0.34
C LEU A 324 4.21 9.25 0.00
N ASP A 325 4.71 9.10 -1.24
CA ASP A 325 5.30 7.87 -1.75
C ASP A 325 6.82 7.99 -1.89
N TYR A 326 7.56 6.95 -1.42
CA TYR A 326 9.02 7.00 -1.33
C TYR A 326 9.66 5.66 -1.65
N PHE A 327 11.00 5.73 -1.94
CA PHE A 327 11.90 4.59 -1.93
C PHE A 327 13.09 4.84 -1.01
N PHE A 328 13.46 3.80 -0.24
CA PHE A 328 14.64 3.77 0.64
C PHE A 328 15.46 2.50 0.42
N THR A 329 16.80 2.59 0.57
CA THR A 329 17.71 1.44 0.51
C THR A 329 18.93 1.69 1.40
N ASN A 330 19.55 0.64 1.91
CA ASN A 330 20.91 0.71 2.48
C ASN A 330 22.01 0.50 1.44
N TYR A 331 21.67 0.48 0.15
CA TYR A 331 22.63 0.30 -0.96
C TYR A 331 22.62 1.51 -1.93
N GLN A 332 22.60 1.28 -3.23
CA GLN A 332 22.78 2.35 -4.23
C GLN A 332 21.60 2.39 -5.22
N TRP A 333 21.01 3.55 -5.36
CA TRP A 333 20.17 3.89 -6.50
C TRP A 333 21.03 4.27 -7.70
N ILE A 334 20.55 3.96 -8.91
CA ILE A 334 21.15 4.53 -10.12
C ILE A 334 20.71 5.98 -10.22
N GLN A 335 21.67 6.88 -10.16
CA GLN A 335 21.45 8.32 -10.14
C GLN A 335 20.65 8.80 -11.36
N GLY A 336 19.71 9.72 -11.15
CA GLY A 336 18.91 10.33 -12.23
C GLY A 336 17.84 9.42 -12.82
N THR A 337 17.56 8.26 -12.21
CA THR A 337 16.49 7.34 -12.65
C THR A 337 15.22 7.44 -11.83
N ASP A 338 15.21 8.24 -10.76
CA ASP A 338 14.02 8.54 -9.97
C ASP A 338 13.02 9.33 -10.84
N THR A 339 11.79 8.83 -10.89
CA THR A 339 10.73 9.42 -11.71
C THR A 339 9.43 9.44 -10.92
N THR A 340 8.73 10.57 -10.97
CA THR A 340 7.36 10.72 -10.48
C THR A 340 6.43 10.85 -11.67
N TYR A 341 5.50 9.90 -11.84
CA TYR A 341 4.57 9.85 -12.96
C TYR A 341 3.27 10.58 -12.62
N GLN A 342 3.31 11.90 -12.62
CA GLN A 342 2.14 12.71 -12.25
C GLN A 342 0.93 12.53 -13.18
N ASP A 343 1.13 12.04 -14.41
CA ASP A 343 0.06 11.69 -15.32
C ASP A 343 -0.79 10.49 -14.82
N ALA A 344 -0.22 9.66 -13.94
CA ALA A 344 -0.90 8.52 -13.33
C ALA A 344 -1.99 8.91 -12.31
N ILE A 345 -2.00 10.17 -11.85
CA ILE A 345 -3.05 10.70 -10.94
C ILE A 345 -4.46 10.64 -11.54
N LYS A 346 -4.57 10.44 -12.84
CA LYS A 346 -5.85 10.22 -13.52
C LYS A 346 -6.48 8.88 -13.19
N PHE A 347 -5.66 7.91 -12.77
CA PHE A 347 -6.06 6.53 -12.54
C PHE A 347 -6.10 6.13 -11.06
N SER A 348 -5.61 7.01 -10.19
CA SER A 348 -5.62 6.90 -8.74
C SER A 348 -5.53 8.29 -8.13
N ASP A 349 -5.69 8.45 -6.82
CA ASP A 349 -5.35 9.67 -6.08
C ASP A 349 -3.85 9.78 -5.80
N HIS A 350 -3.10 8.73 -6.11
CA HIS A 350 -1.65 8.72 -6.11
C HIS A 350 -1.05 8.66 -7.52
N ALA A 351 0.03 9.41 -7.73
CA ALA A 351 0.94 9.26 -8.85
C ALA A 351 1.92 8.12 -8.55
N ALA A 352 2.24 7.33 -9.56
CA ALA A 352 3.27 6.31 -9.41
C ALA A 352 4.68 6.92 -9.34
N ILE A 353 5.59 6.22 -8.66
CA ILE A 353 7.02 6.55 -8.63
C ILE A 353 7.86 5.35 -9.08
N SER A 354 9.02 5.60 -9.66
CA SER A 354 9.98 4.54 -9.99
C SER A 354 11.42 4.98 -9.80
N VAL A 355 12.32 3.98 -9.64
CA VAL A 355 13.75 4.17 -9.55
C VAL A 355 14.45 2.88 -9.95
N LYS A 356 15.71 2.95 -10.40
CA LYS A 356 16.55 1.77 -10.62
C LYS A 356 17.46 1.51 -9.43
N LEU A 357 17.43 0.29 -8.94
CA LEU A 357 18.32 -0.24 -7.90
C LEU A 357 19.51 -0.94 -8.56
N LYS A 358 20.72 -0.58 -8.18
CA LYS A 358 21.92 -1.36 -8.51
C LYS A 358 21.92 -2.67 -7.73
N LEU A 359 22.25 -3.79 -8.38
CA LEU A 359 22.36 -5.08 -7.69
C LEU A 359 23.71 -5.18 -6.96
N PRO A 360 23.74 -5.60 -5.67
CA PRO A 360 24.98 -5.73 -4.90
C PRO A 360 25.76 -6.99 -5.32
N LYS A 361 27.07 -6.85 -5.47
CA LYS A 361 28.00 -7.95 -5.78
C LYS A 361 28.66 -8.53 -4.54
#